data_d19c3db62685d889c2edfde1b5bfe7f4
#
_entry.id   d19c3db62685d889c2edfde1b5bfe7f4
#
_cell.length_a   1.000
_cell.length_b   1.000
_cell.length_c   1.000
_cell.angle_alpha   90.00
_cell.angle_beta   90.00
_cell.angle_gamma   90.00
#
_symmetry.space_group_name_H-M   'P 1'
#
loop_
_entity.id
_entity.type
_entity.pdbx_description
1 polymer ?
#
loop_
_entity_poly.entity_id
_entity_poly.type
_entity_poly.pdbx_seq_one_letter_code
_entity_poly.pdbx_strand_id
1 'polypeptide(L)'
;MKLKLILILLSFFLISCGSSKKTTNKQSITTKTSKKRTSSKADAIIAYAKGYSGTKYKYGGTTKRGIDCSGLLYVAFQSEQISLPRVSRDMAQKGAKVPLTKVQKGDLLFFNTSKKRRTINHVGLVVEKNKKGLFFIHSTTSSGVIISSLDEAYWKKAFIEARKII
;
A
#
# COMPACT_ATOMS: atom_id res chain seq x y z
N MET A 1 -42.70 16.33 60.01
CA MET A 1 -44.17 16.57 60.13
C MET A 1 -44.81 16.23 58.79
N LYS A 2 -45.80 15.27 58.89
CA LYS A 2 -46.87 14.95 57.92
C LYS A 2 -46.42 14.36 56.57
N LEU A 3 -46.33 13.05 56.27
CA LEU A 3 -47.36 11.96 56.30
C LEU A 3 -48.65 12.30 55.53
N LYS A 4 -48.82 11.60 54.40
CA LYS A 4 -50.07 11.04 53.82
C LYS A 4 -49.74 10.54 52.43
N LEU A 5 -49.57 9.23 52.12
CA LEU A 5 -50.50 8.09 52.14
C LEU A 5 -51.78 8.35 51.32
N ILE A 6 -51.97 7.61 50.25
CA ILE A 6 -53.19 7.08 49.60
C ILE A 6 -52.75 6.43 48.28
N LEU A 7 -52.56 5.12 48.14
CA LEU A 7 -53.48 4.00 48.05
C LEU A 7 -54.34 3.97 46.75
N ILE A 8 -54.00 2.95 45.89
CA ILE A 8 -54.84 2.01 45.15
C ILE A 8 -55.68 2.57 43.98
N LEU A 9 -55.45 2.04 42.82
CA LEU A 9 -56.47 1.24 42.11
C LEU A 9 -55.90 0.37 41.02
N LEU A 10 -56.03 -0.89 41.23
CA LEU A 10 -55.86 -2.06 40.40
C LEU A 10 -56.99 -2.07 39.35
N SER A 11 -56.69 -2.24 38.08
CA SER A 11 -57.71 -2.73 37.14
C SER A 11 -56.99 -3.59 36.08
N PHE A 12 -57.26 -4.84 36.22
CA PHE A 12 -57.16 -5.94 35.27
C PHE A 12 -57.98 -5.61 34.03
N PHE A 13 -57.31 -5.73 32.85
CA PHE A 13 -58.04 -6.12 31.64
C PHE A 13 -57.28 -7.20 30.90
N LEU A 14 -57.89 -8.33 30.87
CA LEU A 14 -57.52 -9.54 30.16
C LEU A 14 -58.04 -9.47 28.71
N ILE A 15 -57.29 -10.12 27.81
CA ILE A 15 -57.68 -10.88 26.64
C ILE A 15 -58.06 -10.10 25.38
N SER A 16 -57.21 -10.24 24.36
CA SER A 16 -57.70 -10.80 23.07
C SER A 16 -56.57 -11.40 22.28
N CYS A 17 -56.64 -12.69 22.12
CA CYS A 17 -55.81 -13.49 21.21
C CYS A 17 -56.35 -13.29 19.79
N GLY A 18 -55.60 -12.64 18.91
CA GLY A 18 -55.92 -12.48 17.50
C GLY A 18 -54.81 -13.08 16.66
N SER A 19 -54.97 -14.36 16.28
CA SER A 19 -54.08 -15.07 15.36
C SER A 19 -54.24 -14.54 13.94
N SER A 20 -53.36 -13.66 13.49
CA SER A 20 -53.25 -13.27 12.09
C SER A 20 -52.02 -13.92 11.49
N LYS A 21 -52.23 -14.97 10.67
CA LYS A 21 -51.21 -15.52 9.77
C LYS A 21 -50.81 -14.45 8.74
N LYS A 22 -49.73 -13.74 9.01
CA LYS A 22 -49.05 -12.93 8.00
C LYS A 22 -48.10 -13.82 7.24
N THR A 23 -48.44 -14.10 6.00
CA THR A 23 -47.60 -14.67 4.97
C THR A 23 -46.38 -13.75 4.80
N THR A 24 -45.24 -14.14 5.37
CA THR A 24 -43.95 -13.43 5.15
C THR A 24 -43.43 -13.77 3.75
N ASN A 25 -43.69 -12.89 2.83
CA ASN A 25 -43.01 -12.86 1.55
C ASN A 25 -41.53 -12.54 1.86
N LYS A 26 -40.69 -13.57 1.84
CA LYS A 26 -39.25 -13.47 2.08
C LYS A 26 -38.61 -12.88 0.86
N GLN A 27 -38.69 -11.56 0.74
CA GLN A 27 -37.93 -10.82 -0.25
C GLN A 27 -36.46 -10.87 0.18
N SER A 28 -35.69 -11.74 -0.47
CA SER A 28 -34.26 -11.85 -0.32
C SER A 28 -33.63 -10.55 -0.83
N ILE A 29 -33.41 -9.60 0.07
CA ILE A 29 -32.57 -8.44 -0.21
C ILE A 29 -31.14 -8.94 -0.24
N THR A 30 -30.65 -9.27 -1.43
CA THR A 30 -29.23 -9.51 -1.67
C THR A 30 -28.51 -8.17 -1.51
N THR A 31 -28.19 -7.82 -0.29
CA THR A 31 -27.23 -6.74 -0.03
C THR A 31 -25.89 -7.18 -0.59
N LYS A 32 -25.59 -6.76 -1.83
CA LYS A 32 -24.22 -6.75 -2.35
C LYS A 32 -23.43 -5.83 -1.44
N THR A 33 -22.89 -6.37 -0.36
CA THR A 33 -21.87 -5.70 0.45
C THR A 33 -20.70 -5.48 -0.49
N SER A 34 -20.55 -4.26 -1.00
CA SER A 34 -19.33 -3.85 -1.70
C SER A 34 -18.21 -3.96 -0.65
N LYS A 35 -17.46 -5.05 -0.70
CA LYS A 35 -16.28 -5.27 0.11
C LYS A 35 -15.32 -4.13 -0.22
N LYS A 36 -15.34 -3.05 0.58
CA LYS A 36 -14.36 -1.97 0.51
C LYS A 36 -13.00 -2.64 0.61
N ARG A 37 -12.29 -2.76 -0.53
CA ARG A 37 -10.93 -3.32 -0.57
C ARG A 37 -10.09 -2.38 0.28
N THR A 38 -9.79 -2.80 1.49
CA THR A 38 -8.73 -2.18 2.30
C THR A 38 -7.46 -2.30 1.46
N SER A 39 -6.93 -1.17 0.99
CA SER A 39 -5.67 -1.17 0.26
C SER A 39 -4.61 -1.76 1.16
N SER A 40 -3.80 -2.68 0.63
CA SER A 40 -2.67 -3.20 1.39
C SER A 40 -1.66 -2.07 1.65
N LYS A 41 -0.80 -2.20 2.68
CA LYS A 41 0.30 -1.24 2.90
C LYS A 41 1.14 -1.04 1.64
N ALA A 42 1.38 -2.12 0.88
CA ALA A 42 2.07 -2.04 -0.40
C ALA A 42 1.35 -1.11 -1.40
N ASP A 43 0.01 -1.22 -1.51
CA ASP A 43 -0.77 -0.36 -2.39
C ASP A 43 -0.72 1.11 -1.97
N ALA A 44 -0.76 1.40 -0.67
CA ALA A 44 -0.64 2.77 -0.14
C ALA A 44 0.74 3.38 -0.45
N ILE A 45 1.83 2.65 -0.18
CA ILE A 45 3.21 3.06 -0.48
C ILE A 45 3.39 3.32 -1.98
N ILE A 46 2.88 2.42 -2.82
CA ILE A 46 2.94 2.55 -4.29
C ILE A 46 2.15 3.78 -4.76
N ALA A 47 0.94 4.00 -4.22
CA ALA A 47 0.14 5.18 -4.55
C ALA A 47 0.87 6.47 -4.16
N TYR A 48 1.48 6.50 -2.98
CA TYR A 48 2.29 7.63 -2.52
C TYR A 48 3.48 7.89 -3.46
N ALA A 49 4.25 6.85 -3.81
CA ALA A 49 5.37 6.96 -4.74
C ALA A 49 4.94 7.44 -6.12
N LYS A 50 3.82 6.92 -6.66
CA LYS A 50 3.23 7.37 -7.94
C LYS A 50 2.82 8.84 -7.92
N GLY A 51 2.47 9.39 -6.76
CA GLY A 51 2.22 10.82 -6.57
C GLY A 51 3.43 11.72 -6.89
N TYR A 52 4.64 11.16 -7.00
CA TYR A 52 5.86 11.86 -7.42
C TYR A 52 6.18 11.70 -8.92
N SER A 53 5.37 10.99 -9.70
CA SER A 53 5.61 10.81 -11.15
C SER A 53 5.91 12.14 -11.83
N GLY A 54 6.95 12.19 -12.68
CA GLY A 54 7.40 13.40 -13.36
C GLY A 54 8.25 14.36 -12.53
N THR A 55 8.40 14.13 -11.21
CA THR A 55 9.30 14.95 -10.38
C THR A 55 10.72 14.81 -10.87
N LYS A 56 11.41 15.95 -11.09
CA LYS A 56 12.80 15.99 -11.57
C LYS A 56 13.76 15.33 -10.57
N TYR A 57 14.83 14.75 -11.08
CA TYR A 57 15.90 14.22 -10.24
C TYR A 57 16.63 15.32 -9.50
N LYS A 58 16.92 15.09 -8.23
CA LYS A 58 17.83 15.90 -7.42
C LYS A 58 18.57 14.98 -6.46
N TYR A 59 19.89 14.93 -6.54
CA TYR A 59 20.70 14.16 -5.61
C TYR A 59 20.45 14.63 -4.16
N GLY A 60 20.21 13.68 -3.25
CA GLY A 60 19.84 13.95 -1.86
C GLY A 60 18.42 14.49 -1.66
N GLY A 61 17.63 14.68 -2.74
CA GLY A 61 16.28 15.22 -2.66
C GLY A 61 15.24 14.22 -2.11
N THR A 62 14.21 14.78 -1.46
CA THR A 62 13.09 14.03 -0.86
C THR A 62 11.74 14.71 -1.07
N THR A 63 11.66 15.71 -1.96
CA THR A 63 10.47 16.52 -2.15
C THR A 63 10.04 16.59 -3.61
N LYS A 64 8.86 17.13 -3.88
CA LYS A 64 8.38 17.39 -5.25
C LYS A 64 9.20 18.45 -6.01
N ARG A 65 10.07 19.21 -5.35
CA ARG A 65 11.03 20.12 -6.00
C ARG A 65 12.24 19.38 -6.56
N GLY A 66 12.40 18.12 -6.21
CA GLY A 66 13.45 17.22 -6.69
C GLY A 66 13.66 16.05 -5.73
N ILE A 67 13.85 14.86 -6.30
CA ILE A 67 13.95 13.63 -5.54
C ILE A 67 14.92 12.66 -6.21
N ASP A 68 15.74 11.94 -5.42
CA ASP A 68 16.56 10.84 -5.94
C ASP A 68 15.87 9.49 -5.75
N CYS A 69 16.49 8.41 -6.24
CA CYS A 69 15.91 7.07 -6.23
C CYS A 69 15.59 6.58 -4.81
N SER A 70 16.54 6.68 -3.89
CA SER A 70 16.35 6.25 -2.50
C SER A 70 15.49 7.23 -1.70
N GLY A 71 15.54 8.53 -2.02
CA GLY A 71 14.66 9.54 -1.43
C GLY A 71 13.20 9.29 -1.71
N LEU A 72 12.85 8.86 -2.94
CA LEU A 72 11.49 8.47 -3.31
C LEU A 72 10.97 7.33 -2.40
N LEU A 73 11.77 6.28 -2.23
CA LEU A 73 11.39 5.15 -1.41
C LEU A 73 11.38 5.49 0.08
N TYR A 74 12.34 6.29 0.52
CA TYR A 74 12.40 6.79 1.90
C TYR A 74 11.09 7.48 2.30
N VAL A 75 10.61 8.46 1.51
CA VAL A 75 9.37 9.17 1.83
C VAL A 75 8.12 8.30 1.61
N ALA A 76 8.13 7.41 0.61
CA ALA A 76 6.99 6.54 0.35
C ALA A 76 6.77 5.51 1.47
N PHE A 77 7.83 4.90 2.00
CA PHE A 77 7.72 3.98 3.14
C PHE A 77 7.43 4.72 4.44
N GLN A 78 7.98 5.93 4.61
CA GLN A 78 7.70 6.77 5.77
C GLN A 78 6.22 7.16 5.86
N SER A 79 5.49 7.30 4.75
CA SER A 79 4.05 7.58 4.76
C SER A 79 3.22 6.48 5.45
N GLU A 80 3.75 5.25 5.50
CA GLU A 80 3.16 4.10 6.19
C GLU A 80 3.92 3.74 7.49
N GLN A 81 4.68 4.70 8.05
CA GLN A 81 5.44 4.57 9.29
C GLN A 81 6.51 3.47 9.23
N ILE A 82 7.03 3.17 8.04
CA ILE A 82 8.12 2.21 7.84
C ILE A 82 9.40 2.99 7.59
N SER A 83 10.37 2.86 8.50
CA SER A 83 11.66 3.53 8.37
C SER A 83 12.60 2.76 7.47
N LEU A 84 13.09 3.41 6.42
CA LEU A 84 14.17 2.92 5.56
C LEU A 84 15.42 3.79 5.73
N PRO A 85 16.63 3.23 5.56
CA PRO A 85 17.83 4.04 5.42
C PRO A 85 17.72 5.02 4.25
N ARG A 86 18.44 6.15 4.32
CA ARG A 86 18.39 7.16 3.26
C ARG A 86 19.09 6.75 1.96
N VAL A 87 20.06 5.85 2.04
CA VAL A 87 20.93 5.47 0.93
C VAL A 87 20.57 4.07 0.40
N SER A 88 20.52 3.92 -0.93
CA SER A 88 20.12 2.65 -1.58
C SER A 88 20.95 1.45 -1.15
N ARG A 89 22.25 1.60 -0.97
CA ARG A 89 23.14 0.53 -0.50
C ARG A 89 22.77 0.05 0.91
N ASP A 90 22.38 0.95 1.78
CA ASP A 90 22.00 0.63 3.16
C ASP A 90 20.57 0.10 3.23
N MET A 91 19.67 0.54 2.32
CA MET A 91 18.34 -0.08 2.13
C MET A 91 18.47 -1.56 1.74
N ALA A 92 19.46 -1.93 0.94
CA ALA A 92 19.73 -3.31 0.54
C ALA A 92 20.16 -4.23 1.70
N GLN A 93 20.44 -3.68 2.89
CA GLN A 93 20.68 -4.46 4.10
C GLN A 93 19.40 -4.70 4.93
N LYS A 94 18.25 -4.14 4.50
CA LYS A 94 16.98 -4.28 5.20
C LYS A 94 16.10 -5.35 4.57
N GLY A 95 15.22 -5.92 5.40
CA GLY A 95 14.27 -6.94 4.97
C GLY A 95 14.89 -8.26 4.52
N ALA A 96 14.09 -9.10 3.91
CA ALA A 96 14.49 -10.42 3.42
C ALA A 96 14.84 -10.38 1.93
N LYS A 97 15.95 -11.01 1.53
CA LYS A 97 16.27 -11.22 0.12
C LYS A 97 15.26 -12.18 -0.51
N VAL A 98 14.75 -11.85 -1.69
CA VAL A 98 13.80 -12.67 -2.42
C VAL A 98 14.30 -12.98 -3.83
N PRO A 99 14.14 -14.23 -4.31
CA PRO A 99 14.45 -14.56 -5.70
C PRO A 99 13.47 -13.83 -6.63
N LEU A 100 13.94 -13.46 -7.83
CA LEU A 100 13.17 -12.67 -8.81
C LEU A 100 11.81 -13.31 -9.15
N THR A 101 11.73 -14.64 -9.16
CA THR A 101 10.51 -15.40 -9.41
C THR A 101 9.43 -15.16 -8.34
N LYS A 102 9.83 -14.87 -7.09
CA LYS A 102 8.94 -14.64 -5.94
C LYS A 102 8.69 -13.16 -5.63
N VAL A 103 9.31 -12.24 -6.40
CA VAL A 103 9.10 -10.80 -6.24
C VAL A 103 7.63 -10.45 -6.43
N GLN A 104 7.12 -9.56 -5.58
CA GLN A 104 5.74 -9.06 -5.55
C GLN A 104 5.69 -7.53 -5.51
N LYS A 105 4.50 -6.97 -5.70
CA LYS A 105 4.23 -5.54 -5.46
C LYS A 105 4.68 -5.12 -4.05
N GLY A 106 5.36 -3.99 -3.95
CA GLY A 106 5.89 -3.48 -2.69
C GLY A 106 7.32 -3.94 -2.36
N ASP A 107 7.87 -4.91 -3.10
CA ASP A 107 9.27 -5.29 -2.96
C ASP A 107 10.21 -4.24 -3.57
N LEU A 108 11.44 -4.19 -3.10
CA LEU A 108 12.48 -3.31 -3.61
C LEU A 108 13.41 -4.05 -4.58
N LEU A 109 13.74 -3.40 -5.69
CA LEU A 109 14.75 -3.86 -6.64
C LEU A 109 16.00 -3.00 -6.53
N PHE A 110 17.16 -3.63 -6.44
CA PHE A 110 18.45 -2.95 -6.32
C PHE A 110 19.30 -3.18 -7.54
N PHE A 111 19.98 -2.10 -7.96
CA PHE A 111 20.71 -2.09 -9.21
C PHE A 111 22.11 -1.52 -9.03
N ASN A 112 23.00 -1.96 -9.93
CA ASN A 112 24.29 -1.30 -10.22
C ASN A 112 24.22 -0.65 -11.60
N THR A 113 24.03 0.65 -11.64
CA THR A 113 24.00 1.46 -12.87
C THR A 113 25.35 2.04 -13.24
N SER A 114 26.40 1.77 -12.45
CA SER A 114 27.76 2.29 -12.68
C SER A 114 28.63 1.25 -13.40
N LYS A 115 29.32 1.69 -14.47
CA LYS A 115 30.33 0.86 -15.14
C LYS A 115 31.61 0.68 -14.30
N LYS A 116 31.88 1.58 -13.36
CA LYS A 116 33.16 1.66 -12.62
C LYS A 116 33.14 0.97 -11.25
N ARG A 117 31.98 0.72 -10.66
CA ARG A 117 31.85 0.15 -9.30
C ARG A 117 30.85 -0.99 -9.30
N ARG A 118 31.20 -2.11 -8.66
CA ARG A 118 30.28 -3.26 -8.46
C ARG A 118 29.45 -3.11 -7.18
N THR A 119 28.89 -1.92 -6.94
CA THR A 119 28.12 -1.64 -5.72
C THR A 119 26.73 -1.16 -6.07
N ILE A 120 25.75 -1.53 -5.25
CA ILE A 120 24.38 -1.01 -5.35
C ILE A 120 24.41 0.51 -5.24
N ASN A 121 23.90 1.19 -6.27
CA ASN A 121 23.81 2.64 -6.35
C ASN A 121 22.45 3.15 -6.81
N HIS A 122 21.50 2.24 -7.08
CA HIS A 122 20.16 2.60 -7.49
C HIS A 122 19.13 1.63 -6.92
N VAL A 123 17.90 2.11 -6.74
CA VAL A 123 16.79 1.34 -6.16
C VAL A 123 15.46 1.77 -6.78
N GLY A 124 14.53 0.80 -6.92
CA GLY A 124 13.17 1.01 -7.37
C GLY A 124 12.18 0.18 -6.57
N LEU A 125 10.92 0.60 -6.57
CA LEU A 125 9.80 -0.05 -5.90
C LEU A 125 8.95 -0.79 -6.93
N VAL A 126 8.72 -2.08 -6.76
CA VAL A 126 7.83 -2.86 -7.63
C VAL A 126 6.40 -2.38 -7.50
N VAL A 127 5.84 -1.92 -8.61
CA VAL A 127 4.47 -1.41 -8.69
C VAL A 127 3.50 -2.39 -9.33
N GLU A 128 4.01 -3.31 -10.15
CA GLU A 128 3.20 -4.30 -10.85
C GLU A 128 4.05 -5.51 -11.29
N LYS A 129 3.45 -6.69 -11.24
CA LYS A 129 3.97 -7.91 -11.87
C LYS A 129 2.82 -8.65 -12.52
N ASN A 130 2.90 -8.84 -13.82
CA ASN A 130 1.88 -9.50 -14.62
C ASN A 130 2.51 -10.27 -15.79
N LYS A 131 1.69 -10.78 -16.73
CA LYS A 131 2.15 -11.50 -17.94
C LYS A 131 3.02 -10.64 -18.87
N LYS A 132 2.94 -9.30 -18.77
CA LYS A 132 3.72 -8.35 -19.57
C LYS A 132 5.09 -8.02 -18.95
N GLY A 133 5.37 -8.53 -17.74
CA GLY A 133 6.64 -8.32 -17.07
C GLY A 133 6.52 -7.78 -15.65
N LEU A 134 7.65 -7.34 -15.12
CA LEU A 134 7.80 -6.72 -13.82
C LEU A 134 8.12 -5.23 -13.98
N PHE A 135 7.29 -4.38 -13.39
CA PHE A 135 7.38 -2.92 -13.48
C PHE A 135 7.71 -2.30 -12.12
N PHE A 136 8.57 -1.29 -12.12
CA PHE A 136 9.00 -0.61 -10.91
C PHE A 136 9.07 0.90 -11.10
N ILE A 137 8.74 1.66 -10.06
CA ILE A 137 8.87 3.11 -10.00
C ILE A 137 10.20 3.48 -9.37
N HIS A 138 10.89 4.45 -9.96
CA HIS A 138 12.18 4.94 -9.49
C HIS A 138 12.44 6.36 -10.01
N SER A 139 13.46 7.04 -9.49
CA SER A 139 13.88 8.35 -9.98
C SER A 139 15.21 8.24 -10.72
N THR A 140 15.23 8.64 -12.00
CA THR A 140 16.41 8.65 -12.88
C THR A 140 16.95 10.05 -13.06
N THR A 141 18.27 10.18 -13.30
CA THR A 141 18.92 11.47 -13.55
C THR A 141 18.42 12.16 -14.82
N SER A 142 18.00 11.39 -15.84
CA SER A 142 17.56 11.91 -17.13
C SER A 142 16.09 12.27 -17.18
N SER A 143 15.23 11.47 -16.52
CA SER A 143 13.77 11.55 -16.70
C SER A 143 12.99 11.78 -15.40
N GLY A 144 13.71 11.91 -14.27
CA GLY A 144 13.07 12.03 -12.96
C GLY A 144 12.33 10.75 -12.57
N VAL A 145 11.17 10.90 -11.92
CA VAL A 145 10.38 9.77 -11.42
C VAL A 145 9.53 9.18 -12.54
N ILE A 146 9.85 7.94 -12.90
CA ILE A 146 9.19 7.17 -13.95
C ILE A 146 8.94 5.72 -13.51
N ILE A 147 8.13 5.00 -14.29
CA ILE A 147 7.98 3.54 -14.19
C ILE A 147 8.72 2.92 -15.37
N SER A 148 9.58 1.93 -15.09
CA SER A 148 10.30 1.14 -16.08
C SER A 148 9.95 -0.34 -15.95
N SER A 149 10.20 -1.10 -17.03
CA SER A 149 10.15 -2.56 -17.01
C SER A 149 11.52 -3.15 -16.65
N LEU A 150 11.52 -4.18 -15.80
CA LEU A 150 12.76 -4.93 -15.54
C LEU A 150 13.24 -5.72 -16.77
N ASP A 151 12.35 -5.96 -17.74
CA ASP A 151 12.70 -6.65 -18.99
C ASP A 151 13.46 -5.77 -19.98
N GLU A 152 13.51 -4.44 -19.78
CA GLU A 152 14.40 -3.55 -20.53
C GLU A 152 15.85 -4.00 -20.34
N ALA A 153 16.61 -4.13 -21.45
CA ALA A 153 17.96 -4.67 -21.45
C ALA A 153 18.89 -3.95 -20.45
N TYR A 154 18.73 -2.63 -20.30
CA TYR A 154 19.50 -1.84 -19.37
C TYR A 154 19.26 -2.24 -17.91
N TRP A 155 17.96 -2.34 -17.51
CA TRP A 155 17.59 -2.66 -16.13
C TRP A 155 17.85 -4.11 -15.79
N LYS A 156 17.60 -5.02 -16.76
CA LYS A 156 17.90 -6.44 -16.60
C LYS A 156 19.39 -6.68 -16.36
N LYS A 157 20.27 -5.98 -17.08
CA LYS A 157 21.74 -6.06 -16.92
C LYS A 157 22.21 -5.43 -15.61
N ALA A 158 21.56 -4.34 -15.18
CA ALA A 158 21.95 -3.61 -13.96
C ALA A 158 21.43 -4.25 -12.67
N PHE A 159 20.45 -5.15 -12.75
CA PHE A 159 19.82 -5.79 -11.59
C PHE A 159 20.82 -6.60 -10.76
N ILE A 160 20.77 -6.44 -9.44
CA ILE A 160 21.61 -7.14 -8.46
C ILE A 160 20.77 -8.06 -7.60
N GLU A 161 19.75 -7.53 -6.91
CA GLU A 161 18.90 -8.29 -6.00
C GLU A 161 17.56 -7.62 -5.74
N ALA A 162 16.63 -8.39 -5.16
CA ALA A 162 15.37 -7.87 -4.66
C ALA A 162 15.23 -8.15 -3.16
N ARG A 163 14.52 -7.24 -2.46
CA ARG A 163 14.24 -7.34 -1.04
C ARG A 163 12.77 -7.13 -0.74
N LYS A 164 12.22 -7.97 0.12
CA LYS A 164 10.93 -7.79 0.77
C LYS A 164 11.11 -7.02 2.06
N ILE A 165 10.36 -5.90 2.22
CA ILE A 165 10.39 -5.05 3.41
C ILE A 165 9.14 -5.25 4.26
N ILE A 166 7.98 -5.53 3.59
CA ILE A 166 6.65 -5.66 4.20
C ILE A 166 5.98 -6.97 3.84
#